data_d93c7bec56a8704d8d89c2fbe238fc6f
#
_entry.id   d93c7bec56a8704d8d89c2fbe238fc6f
#
_cell.length_a   1.000
_cell.length_b   1.000
_cell.length_c   1.000
_cell.angle_alpha   90.00
_cell.angle_beta   90.00
_cell.angle_gamma   90.00
#
_symmetry.space_group_name_H-M   'P 1'
#
loop_
_entity.id
_entity.type
_entity.pdbx_description
1 polymer ?
#
loop_
_entity_poly.entity_id
_entity_poly.type
_entity_poly.pdbx_seq_one_letter_code
_entity_poly.pdbx_strand_id
1 'polypeptide(L)'
;MAEVRVARPGDVPAISRFGEVHVRAHYAPLIGAAAAAAQVRDWWNETHLSAAVAGGLVVVAEDGGELAGVGQRGRNGPDHVVYKLYVHPGQRGRGLGPRLLDALVARLPADAGRLYIEHFAANERAGAFYEREGFTVDRIEPSATGDPALAVVWRVRPLTT
;
A
#
# COMPACT_ATOMS: atom_id res chain seq x y z
N MET A 1 -13.13 10.77 14.13
CA MET A 1 -13.28 9.71 13.11
C MET A 1 -12.44 10.07 11.89
N ALA A 2 -11.69 9.13 11.38
CA ALA A 2 -10.81 9.39 10.24
C ALA A 2 -11.61 9.65 8.96
N GLU A 3 -11.16 10.63 8.20
CA GLU A 3 -11.68 10.96 6.86
C GLU A 3 -10.73 10.38 5.81
N VAL A 4 -11.30 9.68 4.82
CA VAL A 4 -10.54 9.17 3.67
C VAL A 4 -10.74 10.11 2.50
N ARG A 5 -9.66 10.58 1.92
CA ARG A 5 -9.66 11.53 0.80
C ARG A 5 -8.48 11.31 -0.13
N VAL A 6 -8.54 11.92 -1.31
CA VAL A 6 -7.40 11.95 -2.23
C VAL A 6 -6.31 12.83 -1.64
N ALA A 7 -5.07 12.38 -1.75
CA ALA A 7 -3.93 13.16 -1.30
C ALA A 7 -3.71 14.41 -2.18
N ARG A 8 -3.26 15.47 -1.54
CA ARG A 8 -2.91 16.75 -2.17
C ARG A 8 -1.40 16.95 -2.12
N PRO A 9 -0.82 17.81 -2.95
CA PRO A 9 0.63 18.07 -2.93
C PRO A 9 1.18 18.43 -1.54
N GLY A 10 0.41 19.16 -0.74
CA GLY A 10 0.80 19.53 0.63
C GLY A 10 0.88 18.34 1.60
N ASP A 11 0.33 17.19 1.26
CA ASP A 11 0.41 15.98 2.09
C ASP A 11 1.74 15.23 1.95
N VAL A 12 2.50 15.50 0.90
CA VAL A 12 3.71 14.71 0.56
C VAL A 12 4.71 14.63 1.72
N PRO A 13 5.09 15.72 2.40
CA PRO A 13 6.01 15.60 3.54
C PRO A 13 5.48 14.71 4.66
N ALA A 14 4.19 14.80 4.97
CA ALA A 14 3.57 13.97 6.02
C ALA A 14 3.51 12.49 5.61
N ILE A 15 3.25 12.20 4.33
CA ILE A 15 3.23 10.83 3.81
C ILE A 15 4.65 10.24 3.86
N SER A 16 5.67 11.01 3.47
CA SER A 16 7.06 10.56 3.55
C SER A 16 7.46 10.24 4.98
N ARG A 17 7.09 11.09 5.92
CA ARG A 17 7.34 10.87 7.35
C ARG A 17 6.60 9.63 7.87
N PHE A 18 5.36 9.42 7.45
CA PHE A 18 4.59 8.24 7.78
C PHE A 18 5.33 6.97 7.38
N GLY A 19 5.91 6.94 6.17
CA GLY A 19 6.74 5.84 5.71
C GLY A 19 7.97 5.62 6.58
N GLU A 20 8.69 6.70 6.90
CA GLU A 20 9.90 6.66 7.71
C GLU A 20 9.64 6.13 9.14
N VAL A 21 8.52 6.54 9.73
CA VAL A 21 8.22 6.18 11.12
C VAL A 21 7.49 4.85 11.22
N HIS A 22 6.44 4.66 10.44
CA HIS A 22 5.53 3.51 10.62
C HIS A 22 5.82 2.35 9.68
N VAL A 23 6.09 2.61 8.42
CA VAL A 23 6.33 1.55 7.43
C VAL A 23 7.68 0.89 7.68
N ARG A 24 8.69 1.69 7.93
CA ARG A 24 10.03 1.18 8.25
C ARG A 24 10.01 0.29 9.50
N ALA A 25 9.36 0.76 10.57
CA ALA A 25 9.22 -0.01 11.81
C ALA A 25 8.43 -1.30 11.63
N HIS A 26 7.44 -1.28 10.75
CA HIS A 26 6.64 -2.47 10.43
C HIS A 26 7.48 -3.52 9.69
N TYR A 27 8.28 -3.10 8.71
CA TYR A 27 9.07 -4.03 7.89
C TYR A 27 10.34 -4.53 8.56
N ALA A 28 10.97 -3.75 9.43
CA ALA A 28 12.26 -4.11 10.01
C ALA A 28 12.28 -5.53 10.64
N PRO A 29 11.30 -5.93 11.47
CA PRO A 29 11.29 -7.29 12.00
C PRO A 29 10.94 -8.38 10.99
N LEU A 30 10.34 -8.02 9.84
CA LEU A 30 9.90 -8.98 8.83
C LEU A 30 10.97 -9.26 7.78
N ILE A 31 11.66 -8.23 7.31
CA ILE A 31 12.61 -8.34 6.18
C ILE A 31 14.02 -7.87 6.54
N GLY A 32 14.25 -7.43 7.77
CA GLY A 32 15.53 -6.91 8.23
C GLY A 32 15.62 -5.38 8.10
N ALA A 33 16.45 -4.79 8.95
CA ALA A 33 16.58 -3.33 9.03
C ALA A 33 17.08 -2.70 7.73
N ALA A 34 18.04 -3.31 7.06
CA ALA A 34 18.61 -2.78 5.81
C ALA A 34 17.59 -2.80 4.67
N ALA A 35 16.85 -3.91 4.50
CA ALA A 35 15.82 -4.02 3.47
C ALA A 35 14.65 -3.08 3.77
N ALA A 36 14.26 -2.94 5.02
CA ALA A 36 13.20 -2.00 5.43
C ALA A 36 13.60 -0.55 5.13
N ALA A 37 14.84 -0.17 5.43
CA ALA A 37 15.36 1.17 5.13
C ALA A 37 15.39 1.43 3.63
N ALA A 38 15.81 0.45 2.83
CA ALA A 38 15.84 0.55 1.37
C ALA A 38 14.43 0.71 0.78
N GLN A 39 13.46 -0.05 1.29
CA GLN A 39 12.07 0.02 0.86
C GLN A 39 11.50 1.42 1.06
N VAL A 40 11.74 2.01 2.22
CA VAL A 40 11.25 3.36 2.51
C VAL A 40 11.99 4.42 1.69
N ARG A 41 13.32 4.31 1.59
CA ARG A 41 14.12 5.23 0.79
C ARG A 41 13.69 5.26 -0.67
N ASP A 42 13.40 4.11 -1.26
CA ASP A 42 13.13 4.00 -2.69
C ASP A 42 11.67 4.31 -3.04
N TRP A 43 10.72 4.01 -2.14
CA TRP A 43 9.30 4.07 -2.46
C TRP A 43 8.50 5.10 -1.66
N TRP A 44 9.10 5.68 -0.61
CA TRP A 44 8.45 6.67 0.27
C TRP A 44 9.19 8.01 0.30
N ASN A 45 10.08 8.25 -0.66
CA ASN A 45 10.73 9.55 -0.79
C ASN A 45 9.79 10.57 -1.42
N GLU A 46 10.08 11.86 -1.19
CA GLU A 46 9.19 12.93 -1.64
C GLU A 46 9.10 13.02 -3.17
N THR A 47 10.16 12.70 -3.90
CA THR A 47 10.15 12.72 -5.37
C THR A 47 9.17 11.69 -5.91
N HIS A 48 9.23 10.45 -5.41
CA HIS A 48 8.32 9.38 -5.81
C HIS A 48 6.87 9.71 -5.43
N LEU A 49 6.67 10.17 -4.18
CA LEU A 49 5.35 10.50 -3.68
C LEU A 49 4.72 11.69 -4.40
N SER A 50 5.52 12.71 -4.73
CA SER A 50 5.03 13.89 -5.47
C SER A 50 4.49 13.49 -6.84
N ALA A 51 5.18 12.61 -7.55
CA ALA A 51 4.73 12.11 -8.85
C ALA A 51 3.43 11.32 -8.72
N ALA A 52 3.32 10.44 -7.73
CA ALA A 52 2.12 9.64 -7.49
C ALA A 52 0.92 10.51 -7.11
N VAL A 53 1.12 11.50 -6.24
CA VAL A 53 0.08 12.44 -5.82
C VAL A 53 -0.39 13.28 -7.01
N ALA A 54 0.55 13.79 -7.81
CA ALA A 54 0.22 14.56 -9.03
C ALA A 54 -0.62 13.74 -10.01
N GLY A 55 -0.39 12.43 -10.07
CA GLY A 55 -1.16 11.51 -10.91
C GLY A 55 -2.53 11.11 -10.34
N GLY A 56 -2.89 11.59 -9.14
CA GLY A 56 -4.15 11.23 -8.49
C GLY A 56 -4.19 9.78 -7.97
N LEU A 57 -3.03 9.19 -7.71
CA LEU A 57 -2.90 7.77 -7.40
C LEU A 57 -2.90 7.47 -5.89
N VAL A 58 -2.90 8.49 -5.04
CA VAL A 58 -2.73 8.34 -3.60
C VAL A 58 -3.99 8.79 -2.86
N VAL A 59 -4.41 7.98 -1.89
CA VAL A 59 -5.46 8.34 -0.93
C VAL A 59 -4.87 8.31 0.47
N VAL A 60 -5.40 9.13 1.34
CA VAL A 60 -4.98 9.20 2.75
C VAL A 60 -6.19 9.12 3.66
N ALA A 61 -5.99 8.58 4.85
CA ALA A 61 -6.93 8.71 5.96
C ALA A 61 -6.33 9.70 6.96
N GLU A 62 -7.11 10.68 7.35
CA GLU A 62 -6.71 11.74 8.26
C GLU A 62 -7.63 11.76 9.47
N ASP A 63 -7.05 11.85 10.65
CA ASP A 63 -7.77 11.92 11.90
C ASP A 63 -7.17 13.01 12.79
N GLY A 64 -7.92 14.07 13.03
CA GLY A 64 -7.46 15.18 13.86
C GLY A 64 -6.21 15.90 13.32
N GLY A 65 -6.06 15.97 12.01
CA GLY A 65 -4.91 16.63 11.36
C GLY A 65 -3.69 15.71 11.19
N GLU A 66 -3.76 14.46 11.65
CA GLU A 66 -2.67 13.49 11.51
C GLU A 66 -3.06 12.37 10.54
N LEU A 67 -2.06 11.82 9.83
CA LEU A 67 -2.31 10.71 8.94
C LEU A 67 -2.56 9.42 9.73
N ALA A 68 -3.70 8.79 9.45
CA ALA A 68 -4.09 7.50 10.02
C ALA A 68 -3.83 6.35 9.05
N GLY A 69 -3.63 6.63 7.77
CA GLY A 69 -3.34 5.62 6.78
C GLY A 69 -3.05 6.20 5.40
N VAL A 70 -2.46 5.38 4.54
CA VAL A 70 -2.08 5.75 3.17
C VAL A 70 -2.35 4.59 2.24
N GLY A 71 -2.94 4.88 1.08
CA GLY A 71 -3.09 3.92 -0.01
C GLY A 71 -2.55 4.52 -1.31
N GLN A 72 -1.92 3.70 -2.13
CA GLN A 72 -1.44 4.13 -3.45
C GLN A 72 -1.67 3.03 -4.47
N ARG A 73 -2.21 3.41 -5.61
CA ARG A 73 -2.33 2.53 -6.77
C ARG A 73 -1.36 2.96 -7.87
N GLY A 74 -1.18 2.09 -8.83
CA GLY A 74 -0.38 2.36 -10.01
C GLY A 74 -0.64 1.30 -11.08
N ARG A 75 0.31 1.17 -11.98
CA ARG A 75 0.21 0.20 -13.08
C ARG A 75 1.48 -0.64 -13.16
N ASN A 76 1.27 -1.90 -13.53
CA ASN A 76 2.34 -2.80 -13.92
C ASN A 76 1.95 -3.32 -15.32
N GLY A 77 2.50 -2.69 -16.37
CA GLY A 77 2.03 -2.94 -17.72
C GLY A 77 0.54 -2.60 -17.87
N PRO A 78 -0.31 -3.50 -18.33
CA PRO A 78 -1.75 -3.28 -18.46
C PRO A 78 -2.51 -3.41 -17.14
N ASP A 79 -1.88 -3.93 -16.09
CA ASP A 79 -2.54 -4.28 -14.85
C ASP A 79 -2.57 -3.13 -13.85
N HIS A 80 -3.72 -2.93 -13.22
CA HIS A 80 -3.86 -2.01 -12.08
C HIS A 80 -3.41 -2.70 -10.81
N VAL A 81 -2.61 -2.00 -10.00
CA VAL A 81 -1.97 -2.56 -8.80
C VAL A 81 -2.12 -1.61 -7.63
N VAL A 82 -2.40 -2.15 -6.46
CA VAL A 82 -2.24 -1.42 -5.19
C VAL A 82 -0.81 -1.65 -4.71
N TYR A 83 -0.03 -0.58 -4.69
CA TYR A 83 1.38 -0.63 -4.26
C TYR A 83 1.59 -0.31 -2.79
N LYS A 84 0.69 0.47 -2.19
CA LYS A 84 0.77 0.83 -0.78
C LYS A 84 -0.62 0.75 -0.15
N LEU A 85 -0.68 0.14 1.02
CA LEU A 85 -1.89 0.12 1.84
C LEU A 85 -1.45 -0.07 3.29
N TYR A 86 -1.37 1.02 4.04
CA TYR A 86 -0.85 1.04 5.40
C TYR A 86 -1.77 1.83 6.32
N VAL A 87 -2.01 1.29 7.51
CA VAL A 87 -2.78 1.93 8.56
C VAL A 87 -1.86 2.17 9.76
N HIS A 88 -1.93 3.37 10.32
CA HIS A 88 -1.21 3.72 11.55
C HIS A 88 -1.50 2.64 12.61
N PRO A 89 -0.46 2.12 13.32
CA PRO A 89 -0.67 1.07 14.31
C PRO A 89 -1.73 1.39 15.35
N GLY A 90 -1.84 2.63 15.79
CA GLY A 90 -2.84 3.09 16.75
C GLY A 90 -4.26 3.20 16.20
N GLN A 91 -4.42 3.07 14.89
CA GLN A 91 -5.73 3.17 14.21
C GLN A 91 -6.23 1.84 13.65
N ARG A 92 -5.49 0.76 13.88
CA ARG A 92 -5.88 -0.56 13.40
C ARG A 92 -7.13 -1.06 14.11
N GLY A 93 -7.90 -1.92 13.42
CA GLY A 93 -9.13 -2.48 13.96
C GLY A 93 -10.34 -1.56 13.87
N ARG A 94 -10.22 -0.44 13.14
CA ARG A 94 -11.31 0.55 12.96
C ARG A 94 -11.86 0.59 11.54
N GLY A 95 -11.52 -0.39 10.71
CA GLY A 95 -12.04 -0.48 9.34
C GLY A 95 -11.39 0.47 8.34
N LEU A 96 -10.23 1.07 8.65
CA LEU A 96 -9.55 2.00 7.74
C LEU A 96 -8.95 1.30 6.53
N GLY A 97 -8.39 0.10 6.69
CA GLY A 97 -7.84 -0.67 5.57
C GLY A 97 -8.86 -0.87 4.45
N PRO A 98 -10.04 -1.45 4.74
CA PRO A 98 -11.10 -1.58 3.74
C PRO A 98 -11.55 -0.24 3.15
N ARG A 99 -11.65 0.82 3.94
CA ARG A 99 -12.06 2.14 3.45
C ARG A 99 -11.05 2.74 2.49
N LEU A 100 -9.75 2.61 2.78
CA LEU A 100 -8.68 3.04 1.88
C LEU A 100 -8.71 2.24 0.58
N LEU A 101 -8.87 0.93 0.68
CA LEU A 101 -8.98 0.06 -0.49
C LEU A 101 -10.17 0.43 -1.36
N ASP A 102 -11.35 0.63 -0.76
CA ASP A 102 -12.56 1.05 -1.48
C ASP A 102 -12.35 2.39 -2.18
N ALA A 103 -11.66 3.33 -1.55
CA ALA A 103 -11.34 4.63 -2.15
C ALA A 103 -10.43 4.48 -3.38
N LEU A 104 -9.46 3.57 -3.33
CA LEU A 104 -8.61 3.27 -4.48
C LEU A 104 -9.41 2.62 -5.62
N VAL A 105 -10.25 1.65 -5.30
CA VAL A 105 -11.11 0.97 -6.29
C VAL A 105 -12.07 1.94 -6.96
N ALA A 106 -12.66 2.85 -6.20
CA ALA A 106 -13.61 3.83 -6.72
C ALA A 106 -12.98 4.76 -7.77
N ARG A 107 -11.66 4.89 -7.79
CA ARG A 107 -10.95 5.76 -8.73
C ARG A 107 -10.37 5.02 -9.94
N LEU A 108 -10.58 3.72 -10.01
CA LEU A 108 -10.15 2.94 -11.17
C LEU A 108 -11.05 3.24 -12.38
N PRO A 109 -10.52 3.10 -13.62
CA PRO A 109 -11.37 3.21 -14.81
C PRO A 109 -12.52 2.21 -14.77
N ALA A 110 -13.67 2.59 -15.34
CA ALA A 110 -14.86 1.74 -15.33
C ALA A 110 -14.67 0.39 -16.02
N ASP A 111 -13.72 0.31 -16.96
CA ASP A 111 -13.39 -0.92 -17.69
C ASP A 111 -12.33 -1.77 -17.01
N ALA A 112 -11.83 -1.37 -15.84
CA ALA A 112 -10.88 -2.19 -15.10
C ALA A 112 -11.55 -3.50 -14.66
N GLY A 113 -11.02 -4.64 -15.12
CA GLY A 113 -11.63 -5.94 -14.89
C GLY A 113 -11.08 -6.65 -13.64
N ARG A 114 -9.90 -6.24 -13.18
CA ARG A 114 -9.24 -6.86 -12.03
C ARG A 114 -8.23 -5.90 -11.39
N LEU A 115 -7.93 -6.16 -10.12
CA LEU A 115 -6.99 -5.39 -9.34
C LEU A 115 -5.97 -6.34 -8.71
N TYR A 116 -4.70 -6.01 -8.87
CA TYR A 116 -3.60 -6.72 -8.23
C TYR A 116 -3.14 -6.00 -6.97
N ILE A 117 -2.57 -6.75 -6.07
CA ILE A 117 -1.89 -6.24 -4.88
C ILE A 117 -0.70 -7.13 -4.59
N GLU A 118 0.39 -6.57 -4.06
CA GLU A 118 1.58 -7.32 -3.73
C GLU A 118 1.96 -7.14 -2.27
N HIS A 119 2.62 -8.15 -1.70
CA HIS A 119 3.20 -8.07 -0.37
C HIS A 119 4.39 -9.00 -0.25
N PHE A 120 5.30 -8.69 0.67
CA PHE A 120 6.38 -9.62 1.00
C PHE A 120 5.81 -10.90 1.62
N ALA A 121 6.42 -12.05 1.33
CA ALA A 121 5.98 -13.33 1.89
C ALA A 121 6.01 -13.32 3.42
N ALA A 122 7.00 -12.63 4.03
CA ALA A 122 7.09 -12.48 5.47
C ALA A 122 5.95 -11.66 6.08
N ASN A 123 5.25 -10.86 5.28
CA ASN A 123 4.13 -10.04 5.75
C ASN A 123 2.82 -10.83 5.71
N GLU A 124 2.73 -11.86 6.54
CA GLU A 124 1.57 -12.76 6.58
C GLU A 124 0.28 -12.06 6.99
N ARG A 125 0.39 -11.04 7.83
CA ARG A 125 -0.75 -10.24 8.26
C ARG A 125 -1.41 -9.52 7.08
N ALA A 126 -0.60 -8.93 6.20
CA ALA A 126 -1.11 -8.29 4.99
C ALA A 126 -1.77 -9.33 4.08
N GLY A 127 -1.15 -10.49 3.89
CA GLY A 127 -1.71 -11.57 3.10
C GLY A 127 -3.07 -12.03 3.60
N ALA A 128 -3.22 -12.20 4.92
CA ALA A 128 -4.49 -12.58 5.53
C ALA A 128 -5.57 -11.50 5.33
N PHE A 129 -5.20 -10.23 5.45
CA PHE A 129 -6.12 -9.13 5.20
C PHE A 129 -6.59 -9.12 3.74
N TYR A 130 -5.65 -9.25 2.79
CA TYR A 130 -5.99 -9.24 1.36
C TYR A 130 -6.86 -10.44 0.98
N GLU A 131 -6.61 -11.59 1.58
CA GLU A 131 -7.45 -12.77 1.37
C GLU A 131 -8.90 -12.51 1.82
N ARG A 132 -9.09 -11.89 2.98
CA ARG A 132 -10.43 -11.52 3.46
C ARG A 132 -11.12 -10.51 2.53
N GLU A 133 -10.32 -9.66 1.85
CA GLU A 133 -10.84 -8.66 0.90
C GLU A 133 -11.04 -9.22 -0.51
N GLY A 134 -10.89 -10.53 -0.69
CA GLY A 134 -11.20 -11.21 -1.95
C GLY A 134 -10.02 -11.36 -2.91
N PHE A 135 -8.80 -11.10 -2.46
CA PHE A 135 -7.59 -11.28 -3.26
C PHE A 135 -7.04 -12.68 -3.07
N THR A 136 -6.89 -13.42 -4.18
CA THR A 136 -6.30 -14.76 -4.18
C THR A 136 -4.89 -14.72 -4.75
N VAL A 137 -4.04 -15.66 -4.35
CA VAL A 137 -2.67 -15.72 -4.85
C VAL A 137 -2.66 -15.99 -6.35
N ASP A 138 -1.99 -15.13 -7.10
CA ASP A 138 -1.77 -15.28 -8.54
C ASP A 138 -0.40 -15.90 -8.81
N ARG A 139 0.65 -15.35 -8.22
CA ARG A 139 2.02 -15.84 -8.38
C ARG A 139 2.90 -15.40 -7.22
N ILE A 140 4.04 -16.04 -7.07
CA ILE A 140 5.07 -15.69 -6.11
C ILE A 140 6.37 -15.50 -6.88
N GLU A 141 6.97 -14.30 -6.73
CA GLU A 141 8.25 -13.98 -7.33
C GLU A 141 9.34 -14.13 -6.28
N PRO A 142 10.35 -15.00 -6.51
CA PRO A 142 11.46 -15.14 -5.57
C PRO A 142 12.27 -13.85 -5.53
N SER A 143 12.86 -13.55 -4.37
CA SER A 143 13.75 -12.39 -4.24
C SER A 143 15.05 -12.61 -5.02
N ALA A 144 15.69 -11.50 -5.42
CA ALA A 144 16.98 -11.55 -6.13
C ALA A 144 18.09 -12.23 -5.30
N THR A 145 17.99 -12.17 -3.97
CA THR A 145 18.97 -12.76 -3.05
C THR A 145 18.63 -14.21 -2.66
N GLY A 146 17.45 -14.70 -3.03
CA GLY A 146 16.95 -16.01 -2.62
C GLY A 146 16.42 -16.08 -1.20
N ASP A 147 16.35 -14.95 -0.48
CA ASP A 147 15.77 -14.89 0.87
C ASP A 147 14.25 -15.10 0.79
N PRO A 148 13.70 -16.18 1.40
CA PRO A 148 12.26 -16.44 1.32
C PRO A 148 11.39 -15.33 1.90
N ALA A 149 11.88 -14.60 2.89
CA ALA A 149 11.15 -13.49 3.53
C ALA A 149 10.91 -12.34 2.54
N LEU A 150 11.81 -12.16 1.58
CA LEU A 150 11.78 -11.08 0.57
C LEU A 150 11.08 -11.51 -0.72
N ALA A 151 10.59 -12.75 -0.82
CA ALA A 151 9.77 -13.14 -1.96
C ALA A 151 8.50 -12.28 -1.99
N VAL A 152 8.03 -11.95 -3.18
CA VAL A 152 6.85 -11.11 -3.37
C VAL A 152 5.68 -11.98 -3.79
N VAL A 153 4.62 -11.91 -3.00
CA VAL A 153 3.36 -12.59 -3.30
C VAL A 153 2.45 -11.60 -4.05
N TRP A 154 2.06 -11.98 -5.25
CA TRP A 154 1.08 -11.23 -6.04
C TRP A 154 -0.29 -11.85 -5.86
N ARG A 155 -1.26 -11.02 -5.52
CA ARG A 155 -2.66 -11.43 -5.36
C ARG A 155 -3.55 -10.65 -6.31
N VAL A 156 -4.68 -11.24 -6.68
CA VAL A 156 -5.60 -10.64 -7.64
C VAL A 156 -7.04 -10.78 -7.17
N ARG A 157 -7.83 -9.76 -7.45
CA ARG A 157 -9.28 -9.75 -7.21
C ARG A 157 -10.00 -9.31 -8.47
N PRO A 158 -11.01 -10.06 -8.96
CA PRO A 158 -11.85 -9.59 -10.05
C PRO A 158 -12.67 -8.39 -9.57
N LEU A 159 -12.86 -7.42 -10.47
CA LEU A 159 -13.70 -6.26 -10.22
C LEU A 159 -15.05 -6.50 -10.91
N THR A 160 -16.11 -6.40 -10.12
CA THR A 160 -17.47 -6.51 -10.66
C THR A 160 -17.95 -5.17 -11.18
N THR A 161 -18.55 -5.15 -12.32
CA THR A 161 -19.24 -3.98 -12.90
C THR A 161 -20.67 -3.86 -12.35
#